data_5791c12356b6d5fe48fd11353ac0eadf
#
_entry.id   5791c12356b6d5fe48fd11353ac0eadf
#
_cell.length_a   1.000
_cell.length_b   1.000
_cell.length_c   1.000
_cell.angle_alpha   90.00
_cell.angle_beta   90.00
_cell.angle_gamma   90.00
#
_symmetry.space_group_name_H-M   'P 1'
#
loop_
_entity.id
_entity.type
_entity.pdbx_description
1 polymer ?
#
loop_
_entity_poly.entity_id
_entity_poly.type
_entity_poly.pdbx_seq_one_letter_code
_entity_poly.pdbx_strand_id
1 'polypeptide(L)'
;SFENLNINKLEFDNVVFNGIVTFNNTNSNKPSFTNCTFSNQFNIEHKYIQYSYEDIEKTQDYSQLLNYRDLFRKLKSNRIAHHNLIDASELHSQELYARELELRQKETKKLKDKIEKWQLWFYRKLCDHHTDILKSFHSLMLVIGLFGFMGGVIIIGFNYYLGYKPFSHLYMAKEIYDAHI
;
A
#
# COMPACT_ATOMS: atom_id res chain seq x y z
N SER A 1 27.69 -17.27 -3.53
CA SER A 1 26.55 -17.77 -4.29
C SER A 1 25.99 -19.04 -3.65
N PHE A 2 24.70 -19.23 -3.81
CA PHE A 2 23.97 -20.45 -3.45
C PHE A 2 23.52 -21.08 -4.76
N GLU A 3 23.97 -22.29 -5.07
CA GLU A 3 23.75 -22.91 -6.39
C GLU A 3 23.25 -24.33 -6.24
N ASN A 4 22.24 -24.69 -7.04
CA ASN A 4 21.67 -26.04 -7.13
C ASN A 4 21.26 -26.63 -5.76
N LEU A 5 20.72 -25.80 -4.88
CA LEU A 5 20.33 -26.20 -3.54
C LEU A 5 18.80 -26.31 -3.44
N ASN A 6 18.34 -27.32 -2.73
CA ASN A 6 16.94 -27.42 -2.30
C ASN A 6 16.89 -27.18 -0.79
N ILE A 7 16.50 -25.97 -0.40
CA ILE A 7 16.56 -25.52 0.99
C ILE A 7 15.13 -25.21 1.44
N ASN A 8 14.66 -25.91 2.46
CA ASN A 8 13.33 -25.65 3.01
C ASN A 8 13.24 -24.32 3.77
N LYS A 9 14.32 -23.91 4.43
CA LYS A 9 14.37 -22.66 5.20
C LYS A 9 15.79 -22.11 5.18
N LEU A 10 15.92 -20.82 4.85
CA LEU A 10 17.17 -20.11 4.84
C LEU A 10 17.06 -18.89 5.76
N GLU A 11 17.87 -18.85 6.81
CA GLU A 11 17.87 -17.77 7.80
C GLU A 11 19.25 -17.16 7.90
N PHE A 12 19.27 -15.83 7.84
CA PHE A 12 20.47 -15.02 8.09
C PHE A 12 20.24 -14.20 9.35
N ASP A 13 21.06 -14.42 10.36
CA ASP A 13 21.01 -13.68 11.61
C ASP A 13 22.34 -13.03 11.91
N ASN A 14 22.32 -11.73 12.20
CA ASN A 14 23.51 -10.92 12.50
C ASN A 14 24.60 -10.97 11.39
N VAL A 15 24.18 -11.00 10.12
CA VAL A 15 25.08 -11.09 8.96
C VAL A 15 25.32 -9.73 8.32
N VAL A 16 26.56 -9.46 7.94
CA VAL A 16 26.93 -8.28 7.13
C VAL A 16 27.17 -8.73 5.69
N PHE A 17 26.34 -8.23 4.78
CA PHE A 17 26.45 -8.50 3.35
C PHE A 17 27.24 -7.38 2.66
N ASN A 18 28.48 -7.67 2.25
CA ASN A 18 29.36 -6.69 1.61
C ASN A 18 29.38 -6.79 0.08
N GLY A 19 28.62 -7.69 -0.53
CA GLY A 19 28.65 -7.94 -1.96
C GLY A 19 27.38 -8.55 -2.51
N ILE A 20 27.44 -9.07 -3.73
CA ILE A 20 26.32 -9.66 -4.46
C ILE A 20 25.99 -11.03 -3.86
N VAL A 21 24.70 -11.25 -3.59
CA VAL A 21 24.15 -12.54 -3.18
C VAL A 21 23.36 -13.12 -4.34
N THR A 22 23.75 -14.32 -4.79
CA THR A 22 23.09 -15.02 -5.91
C THR A 22 22.52 -16.36 -5.45
N PHE A 23 21.32 -16.68 -5.96
CA PHE A 23 20.64 -17.95 -5.74
C PHE A 23 20.36 -18.59 -7.10
N ASN A 24 21.34 -19.32 -7.65
CA ASN A 24 21.24 -19.98 -8.95
C ASN A 24 20.61 -21.38 -8.79
N ASN A 25 19.52 -21.65 -9.51
CA ASN A 25 18.79 -22.92 -9.44
C ASN A 25 18.49 -23.38 -8.00
N THR A 26 18.34 -22.45 -7.09
CA THR A 26 18.04 -22.74 -5.69
C THR A 26 16.54 -22.72 -5.49
N ASN A 27 15.96 -23.86 -5.17
CA ASN A 27 14.56 -23.94 -4.76
C ASN A 27 14.51 -23.73 -3.24
N SER A 28 14.12 -22.55 -2.83
CA SER A 28 14.03 -22.18 -1.41
C SER A 28 12.81 -21.29 -1.20
N ASN A 29 12.22 -21.42 -0.02
CA ASN A 29 11.32 -20.40 0.49
C ASN A 29 12.05 -19.06 0.65
N LYS A 30 11.30 -17.96 0.74
CA LYS A 30 11.88 -16.63 0.94
C LYS A 30 12.85 -16.64 2.12
N PRO A 31 14.10 -16.18 1.95
CA PRO A 31 15.06 -16.13 3.03
C PRO A 31 14.64 -15.14 4.10
N SER A 32 14.86 -15.49 5.36
CA SER A 32 14.65 -14.60 6.50
C SER A 32 15.94 -13.86 6.85
N PHE A 33 15.82 -12.55 7.08
CA PHE A 33 16.94 -11.70 7.46
C PHE A 33 16.65 -11.03 8.81
N THR A 34 17.43 -11.34 9.83
CA THR A 34 17.31 -10.75 11.16
C THR A 34 18.58 -10.00 11.51
N ASN A 35 18.47 -8.75 11.95
CA ASN A 35 19.61 -7.91 12.33
C ASN A 35 20.73 -7.81 11.28
N CYS A 36 20.39 -7.98 10.00
CA CYS A 36 21.36 -7.94 8.90
C CYS A 36 21.71 -6.52 8.49
N THR A 37 22.92 -6.35 8.00
CA THR A 37 23.40 -5.10 7.39
C THR A 37 23.72 -5.35 5.92
N PHE A 38 23.31 -4.44 5.05
CA PHE A 38 23.50 -4.53 3.61
C PHE A 38 24.39 -3.37 3.15
N SER A 39 25.48 -3.69 2.47
CA SER A 39 26.32 -2.68 1.82
C SER A 39 25.65 -2.14 0.55
N ASN A 40 26.18 -1.05 0.00
CA ASN A 40 25.70 -0.52 -1.28
C ASN A 40 25.93 -1.49 -2.45
N GLN A 41 26.83 -2.45 -2.33
CA GLN A 41 27.09 -3.48 -3.35
C GLN A 41 26.18 -4.70 -3.22
N PHE A 42 25.36 -4.77 -2.16
CA PHE A 42 24.42 -5.87 -1.97
C PHE A 42 23.39 -5.88 -3.10
N ASN A 43 23.29 -7.02 -3.77
CA ASN A 43 22.28 -7.24 -4.79
C ASN A 43 21.70 -8.66 -4.63
N ILE A 44 20.39 -8.75 -4.63
CA ILE A 44 19.62 -9.99 -4.60
C ILE A 44 18.42 -9.86 -5.54
N GLU A 45 18.01 -10.94 -6.17
CA GLU A 45 16.82 -10.92 -7.01
C GLU A 45 15.57 -10.53 -6.20
N HIS A 46 14.76 -9.64 -6.76
CA HIS A 46 13.60 -9.08 -6.09
C HIS A 46 12.62 -10.13 -5.58
N LYS A 47 12.42 -11.22 -6.32
CA LYS A 47 11.52 -12.33 -5.95
C LYS A 47 11.79 -12.95 -4.56
N TYR A 48 13.04 -12.87 -4.07
CA TYR A 48 13.40 -13.40 -2.76
C TYR A 48 13.12 -12.46 -1.60
N ILE A 49 12.88 -11.19 -1.90
CA ILE A 49 12.64 -10.13 -0.91
C ILE A 49 11.26 -9.47 -1.04
N GLN A 50 10.43 -9.97 -1.94
CA GLN A 50 9.07 -9.50 -2.15
C GLN A 50 8.11 -10.25 -1.22
N TYR A 51 7.41 -9.52 -0.35
CA TYR A 51 6.41 -10.04 0.58
C TYR A 51 5.08 -9.38 0.33
N SER A 52 4.00 -10.17 0.27
CA SER A 52 2.64 -9.62 0.24
C SER A 52 2.21 -9.15 1.63
N TYR A 53 1.13 -8.38 1.68
CA TYR A 53 0.54 -7.98 2.96
C TYR A 53 0.19 -9.21 3.81
N GLU A 54 -0.40 -10.24 3.20
CA GLU A 54 -0.80 -11.49 3.84
C GLU A 54 0.40 -12.29 4.38
N ASP A 55 1.54 -12.25 3.69
CA ASP A 55 2.77 -12.91 4.16
C ASP A 55 3.27 -12.26 5.46
N ILE A 56 3.24 -10.92 5.51
CA ILE A 56 3.67 -10.15 6.69
C ILE A 56 2.62 -10.28 7.80
N GLU A 57 1.31 -10.33 7.48
CA GLU A 57 0.23 -10.46 8.45
C GLU A 57 0.24 -11.80 9.20
N LYS A 58 0.75 -12.86 8.59
CA LYS A 58 0.94 -14.17 9.25
C LYS A 58 1.94 -14.10 10.41
N THR A 59 2.77 -13.07 10.42
CA THR A 59 3.75 -12.86 11.49
C THR A 59 3.03 -12.33 12.73
N GLN A 60 2.94 -13.16 13.77
CA GLN A 60 2.23 -12.81 15.01
C GLN A 60 3.13 -12.12 16.05
N ASP A 61 4.44 -12.10 15.83
CA ASP A 61 5.42 -11.52 16.75
C ASP A 61 5.73 -10.06 16.42
N TYR A 62 5.53 -9.19 17.41
CA TYR A 62 5.82 -7.76 17.30
C TYR A 62 7.29 -7.47 16.96
N SER A 63 8.23 -8.24 17.52
CA SER A 63 9.66 -8.07 17.26
C SER A 63 10.02 -8.39 15.82
N GLN A 64 9.39 -9.40 15.23
CA GLN A 64 9.56 -9.75 13.82
C GLN A 64 8.99 -8.67 12.90
N LEU A 65 7.88 -8.04 13.25
CA LEU A 65 7.34 -6.90 12.47
C LEU A 65 8.29 -5.70 12.45
N LEU A 66 8.96 -5.41 13.56
CA LEU A 66 10.00 -4.38 13.62
C LEU A 66 11.18 -4.75 12.73
N ASN A 67 11.61 -6.02 12.73
CA ASN A 67 12.68 -6.52 11.86
C ASN A 67 12.29 -6.40 10.38
N TYR A 68 11.07 -6.77 9.99
CA TYR A 68 10.59 -6.58 8.61
C TYR A 68 10.60 -5.11 8.18
N ARG A 69 10.12 -4.21 9.03
CA ARG A 69 10.14 -2.78 8.73
C ARG A 69 11.57 -2.26 8.52
N ASP A 70 12.51 -2.66 9.39
CA ASP A 70 13.92 -2.26 9.27
C ASP A 70 14.59 -2.87 8.03
N LEU A 71 14.30 -4.14 7.73
CA LEU A 71 14.76 -4.84 6.54
C LEU A 71 14.31 -4.11 5.26
N PHE A 72 13.01 -3.85 5.11
CA PHE A 72 12.49 -3.19 3.92
C PHE A 72 13.03 -1.78 3.75
N ARG A 73 13.26 -1.04 4.86
CA ARG A 73 13.88 0.27 4.84
C ARG A 73 15.32 0.21 4.32
N LYS A 74 16.13 -0.73 4.81
CA LYS A 74 17.51 -0.93 4.39
C LYS A 74 17.59 -1.35 2.92
N LEU A 75 16.76 -2.31 2.49
CA LEU A 75 16.69 -2.76 1.12
C LEU A 75 16.21 -1.66 0.17
N LYS A 76 15.21 -0.88 0.56
CA LYS A 76 14.75 0.30 -0.20
C LYS A 76 15.90 1.30 -0.40
N SER A 77 16.63 1.63 0.66
CA SER A 77 17.78 2.54 0.58
C SER A 77 18.84 2.01 -0.38
N ASN A 78 19.13 0.71 -0.33
CA ASN A 78 20.05 0.05 -1.24
C ASN A 78 19.55 0.14 -2.71
N ARG A 79 18.26 -0.12 -2.99
CA ARG A 79 17.70 0.00 -4.35
C ARG A 79 17.74 1.44 -4.89
N ILE A 80 17.48 2.42 -4.05
CA ILE A 80 17.63 3.85 -4.41
C ILE A 80 19.08 4.16 -4.79
N ALA A 81 20.05 3.67 -4.04
CA ALA A 81 21.49 3.85 -4.35
C ALA A 81 21.88 3.23 -5.70
N HIS A 82 21.20 2.19 -6.14
CA HIS A 82 21.37 1.56 -7.46
C HIS A 82 20.46 2.13 -8.56
N HIS A 83 19.76 3.24 -8.31
CA HIS A 83 18.79 3.86 -9.23
C HIS A 83 17.62 2.93 -9.65
N ASN A 84 17.36 1.85 -8.92
CA ASN A 84 16.24 0.96 -9.15
C ASN A 84 15.01 1.45 -8.36
N LEU A 85 14.32 2.43 -8.94
CA LEU A 85 13.17 3.08 -8.29
C LEU A 85 11.92 2.20 -8.27
N ILE A 86 11.80 1.24 -9.18
CA ILE A 86 10.65 0.33 -9.24
C ILE A 86 10.67 -0.59 -8.03
N ASP A 87 11.75 -1.34 -7.84
CA ASP A 87 11.89 -2.22 -6.67
C ASP A 87 11.86 -1.41 -5.36
N ALA A 88 12.44 -0.20 -5.36
CA ALA A 88 12.40 0.68 -4.19
C ALA A 88 10.96 1.09 -3.82
N SER A 89 10.09 1.31 -4.80
CA SER A 89 8.67 1.62 -4.58
C SER A 89 7.92 0.43 -3.97
N GLU A 90 8.15 -0.78 -4.46
CA GLU A 90 7.55 -1.98 -3.89
C GLU A 90 8.03 -2.25 -2.45
N LEU A 91 9.33 -2.12 -2.20
CA LEU A 91 9.89 -2.24 -0.85
C LEU A 91 9.35 -1.17 0.10
N HIS A 92 9.04 0.02 -0.43
CA HIS A 92 8.36 1.05 0.36
C HIS A 92 6.95 0.64 0.77
N SER A 93 6.18 0.03 -0.13
CA SER A 93 4.85 -0.50 0.20
C SER A 93 4.93 -1.59 1.28
N GLN A 94 5.90 -2.49 1.18
CA GLN A 94 6.11 -3.54 2.17
C GLN A 94 6.54 -2.96 3.55
N GLU A 95 7.36 -1.90 3.56
CA GLU A 95 7.67 -1.15 4.79
C GLU A 95 6.41 -0.57 5.44
N LEU A 96 5.48 -0.03 4.63
CA LEU A 96 4.21 0.52 5.12
C LEU A 96 3.26 -0.58 5.62
N TYR A 97 3.26 -1.76 4.98
CA TYR A 97 2.50 -2.92 5.47
C TYR A 97 3.00 -3.36 6.85
N ALA A 98 4.32 -3.52 7.01
CA ALA A 98 4.91 -3.87 8.30
C ALA A 98 4.59 -2.80 9.36
N ARG A 99 4.61 -1.52 9.00
CA ARG A 99 4.25 -0.41 9.91
C ARG A 99 2.77 -0.42 10.30
N GLU A 100 1.86 -0.70 9.38
CA GLU A 100 0.42 -0.82 9.68
C GLU A 100 0.17 -1.95 10.70
N LEU A 101 0.80 -3.10 10.50
CA LEU A 101 0.67 -4.26 11.38
C LEU A 101 1.32 -4.02 12.75
N GLU A 102 2.50 -3.39 12.78
CA GLU A 102 3.16 -2.95 14.02
C GLU A 102 2.23 -2.07 14.85
N LEU A 103 1.60 -1.06 14.24
CA LEU A 103 0.65 -0.18 14.92
C LEU A 103 -0.63 -0.91 15.34
N ARG A 104 -0.98 -2.03 14.67
CA ARG A 104 -2.11 -2.87 15.08
C ARG A 104 -1.81 -3.65 16.35
N GLN A 105 -0.60 -4.19 16.48
CA GLN A 105 -0.17 -5.02 17.62
C GLN A 105 0.33 -4.22 18.82
N LYS A 106 0.72 -2.97 18.64
CA LYS A 106 1.25 -2.12 19.71
C LYS A 106 0.25 -2.01 20.86
N GLU A 107 0.66 -2.39 22.07
CA GLU A 107 -0.19 -2.43 23.28
C GLU A 107 -0.64 -1.02 23.70
N THR A 108 0.30 -0.09 23.83
CA THR A 108 0.03 1.30 24.24
C THR A 108 -0.07 2.22 23.02
N LYS A 109 -1.29 2.62 22.64
CA LYS A 109 -1.55 3.46 21.47
C LYS A 109 -1.81 4.90 21.89
N LYS A 110 -0.90 5.80 21.49
CA LYS A 110 -1.12 7.24 21.54
C LYS A 110 -2.14 7.66 20.45
N LEU A 111 -2.75 8.83 20.59
CA LEU A 111 -3.67 9.35 19.56
C LEU A 111 -3.01 9.43 18.18
N LYS A 112 -1.73 9.82 18.12
CA LYS A 112 -0.92 9.83 16.89
C LYS A 112 -0.85 8.44 16.24
N ASP A 113 -0.63 7.37 17.01
CA ASP A 113 -0.56 6.00 16.51
C ASP A 113 -1.90 5.53 15.90
N LYS A 114 -3.02 5.99 16.48
CA LYS A 114 -4.37 5.69 15.97
C LYS A 114 -4.62 6.38 14.63
N ILE A 115 -4.23 7.65 14.51
CA ILE A 115 -4.36 8.43 13.27
C ILE A 115 -3.48 7.81 12.18
N GLU A 116 -2.20 7.54 12.49
CA GLU A 116 -1.25 6.93 11.56
C GLU A 116 -1.74 5.56 11.06
N LYS A 117 -2.24 4.70 11.96
CA LYS A 117 -2.84 3.42 11.60
C LYS A 117 -4.01 3.58 10.64
N TRP A 118 -4.91 4.54 10.92
CA TRP A 118 -6.06 4.81 10.05
C TRP A 118 -5.63 5.31 8.68
N GLN A 119 -4.64 6.22 8.62
CA GLN A 119 -4.07 6.71 7.37
C GLN A 119 -3.46 5.58 6.54
N LEU A 120 -2.63 4.70 7.13
CA LEU A 120 -2.01 3.58 6.44
C LEU A 120 -3.05 2.59 5.91
N TRP A 121 -4.05 2.26 6.71
CA TRP A 121 -5.17 1.42 6.28
C TRP A 121 -5.93 2.02 5.09
N PHE A 122 -6.19 3.33 5.15
CA PHE A 122 -6.89 4.05 4.09
C PHE A 122 -6.06 4.07 2.79
N TYR A 123 -4.76 4.36 2.89
CA TYR A 123 -3.83 4.32 1.76
C TYR A 123 -3.78 2.94 1.10
N ARG A 124 -3.68 1.88 1.90
CA ARG A 124 -3.70 0.51 1.38
C ARG A 124 -5.02 0.19 0.68
N LYS A 125 -6.15 0.62 1.22
CA LYS A 125 -7.47 0.35 0.62
C LYS A 125 -7.72 1.14 -0.65
N LEU A 126 -7.24 2.37 -0.75
CA LEU A 126 -7.47 3.25 -1.92
C LEU A 126 -6.53 2.96 -3.09
N CYS A 127 -5.24 2.79 -2.85
CA CYS A 127 -4.23 2.75 -3.90
C CYS A 127 -3.09 1.75 -3.65
N ASP A 128 -3.25 0.88 -2.66
CA ASP A 128 -2.24 -0.10 -2.25
C ASP A 128 -0.84 0.52 -2.10
N HIS A 129 -0.80 1.65 -1.36
CA HIS A 129 0.42 2.45 -1.16
C HIS A 129 1.10 2.91 -2.46
N HIS A 130 0.31 3.32 -3.46
CA HIS A 130 0.73 3.82 -4.77
C HIS A 130 1.28 2.75 -5.75
N THR A 131 1.11 1.47 -5.47
CA THR A 131 1.53 0.41 -6.39
C THR A 131 0.47 0.07 -7.43
N ASP A 132 -0.80 0.44 -7.19
CA ASP A 132 -1.92 0.15 -8.09
C ASP A 132 -2.57 1.44 -8.61
N ILE A 133 -2.20 1.84 -9.83
CA ILE A 133 -2.72 3.05 -10.50
C ILE A 133 -4.21 2.88 -10.83
N LEU A 134 -4.65 1.69 -11.27
CA LEU A 134 -6.04 1.44 -11.63
C LEU A 134 -6.96 1.55 -10.42
N LYS A 135 -6.55 1.00 -9.29
CA LYS A 135 -7.27 1.11 -8.01
C LYS A 135 -7.33 2.55 -7.51
N SER A 136 -6.24 3.32 -7.67
CA SER A 136 -6.20 4.76 -7.37
C SER A 136 -7.20 5.55 -8.22
N PHE A 137 -7.24 5.29 -9.53
CA PHE A 137 -8.17 5.93 -10.45
C PHE A 137 -9.63 5.61 -10.10
N HIS A 138 -9.93 4.34 -9.86
CA HIS A 138 -11.29 3.92 -9.46
C HIS A 138 -11.72 4.61 -8.15
N SER A 139 -10.82 4.66 -7.16
CA SER A 139 -11.08 5.33 -5.88
C SER A 139 -11.31 6.84 -6.05
N LEU A 140 -10.55 7.49 -6.93
CA LEU A 140 -10.74 8.90 -7.26
C LEU A 140 -12.12 9.15 -7.88
N MET A 141 -12.54 8.33 -8.85
CA MET A 141 -13.85 8.43 -9.48
C MET A 141 -14.98 8.23 -8.47
N LEU A 142 -14.83 7.30 -7.53
CA LEU A 142 -15.79 7.06 -6.46
C LEU A 142 -15.92 8.28 -5.53
N VAL A 143 -14.79 8.89 -5.14
CA VAL A 143 -14.78 10.10 -4.30
C VAL A 143 -15.47 11.26 -5.02
N ILE A 144 -15.15 11.51 -6.29
CA ILE A 144 -15.79 12.56 -7.10
C ILE A 144 -17.30 12.31 -7.19
N GLY A 145 -17.71 11.08 -7.48
CA GLY A 145 -19.13 10.69 -7.55
C GLY A 145 -19.85 10.92 -6.23
N LEU A 146 -19.24 10.55 -5.10
CA LEU A 146 -19.81 10.75 -3.77
C LEU A 146 -20.01 12.24 -3.44
N PHE A 147 -18.99 13.07 -3.69
CA PHE A 147 -19.07 14.52 -3.47
C PHE A 147 -20.09 15.17 -4.39
N GLY A 148 -20.14 14.77 -5.67
CA GLY A 148 -21.14 15.24 -6.62
C GLY A 148 -22.57 14.87 -6.18
N PHE A 149 -22.76 13.64 -5.73
CA PHE A 149 -24.05 13.19 -5.21
C PHE A 149 -24.47 13.97 -3.95
N MET A 150 -23.57 14.12 -2.97
CA MET A 150 -23.86 14.90 -1.76
C MET A 150 -24.17 16.37 -2.08
N GLY A 151 -23.39 16.98 -2.97
CA GLY A 151 -23.63 18.34 -3.45
C GLY A 151 -25.01 18.48 -4.10
N GLY A 152 -25.39 17.54 -4.96
CA GLY A 152 -26.71 17.47 -5.58
C GLY A 152 -27.83 17.37 -4.55
N VAL A 153 -27.72 16.50 -3.58
CA VAL A 153 -28.70 16.35 -2.48
C VAL A 153 -28.87 17.65 -1.69
N ILE A 154 -27.75 18.33 -1.36
CA ILE A 154 -27.79 19.61 -0.63
C ILE A 154 -28.47 20.67 -1.46
N ILE A 155 -28.14 20.81 -2.74
CA ILE A 155 -28.75 21.81 -3.65
C ILE A 155 -30.24 21.55 -3.79
N ILE A 156 -30.64 20.29 -4.01
CA ILE A 156 -32.07 19.93 -4.14
C ILE A 156 -32.82 20.23 -2.83
N GLY A 157 -32.26 19.84 -1.70
CA GLY A 157 -32.84 20.07 -0.38
C GLY A 157 -32.97 21.56 -0.06
N PHE A 158 -31.98 22.35 -0.39
CA PHE A 158 -32.01 23.81 -0.19
C PHE A 158 -33.03 24.48 -1.08
N ASN A 159 -33.13 24.12 -2.36
CA ASN A 159 -34.13 24.62 -3.28
C ASN A 159 -35.54 24.25 -2.81
N TYR A 160 -35.75 23.02 -2.35
CA TYR A 160 -37.03 22.59 -1.79
C TYR A 160 -37.40 23.41 -0.54
N TYR A 161 -36.46 23.67 0.35
CA TYR A 161 -36.67 24.49 1.55
C TYR A 161 -37.05 25.93 1.21
N LEU A 162 -36.45 26.52 0.16
CA LEU A 162 -36.79 27.86 -0.33
C LEU A 162 -38.09 27.92 -1.15
N GLY A 163 -38.80 26.81 -1.33
CA GLY A 163 -40.04 26.74 -2.10
C GLY A 163 -39.87 26.70 -3.62
N TYR A 164 -38.63 26.54 -4.12
CA TYR A 164 -38.36 26.33 -5.53
C TYR A 164 -38.66 24.87 -5.91
N LYS A 165 -39.34 24.64 -7.03
CA LYS A 165 -39.52 23.28 -7.54
C LYS A 165 -38.16 22.76 -8.05
N PRO A 166 -37.61 21.69 -7.45
CA PRO A 166 -36.41 21.06 -8.01
C PRO A 166 -36.74 20.55 -9.42
N PHE A 167 -35.82 20.71 -10.35
CA PHE A 167 -36.00 20.30 -11.75
C PHE A 167 -36.96 21.15 -12.61
N SER A 168 -37.16 22.43 -12.28
CA SER A 168 -37.97 23.32 -13.09
C SER A 168 -37.60 23.32 -14.58
N HIS A 169 -36.33 23.15 -14.90
CA HIS A 169 -35.84 23.04 -16.29
C HIS A 169 -36.32 21.77 -17.01
N LEU A 170 -36.55 20.66 -16.31
CA LEU A 170 -37.11 19.43 -16.88
C LEU A 170 -38.61 19.60 -17.19
N TYR A 171 -39.32 20.34 -16.36
CA TYR A 171 -40.72 20.67 -16.65
C TYR A 171 -40.85 21.61 -17.85
N MET A 172 -39.97 22.63 -17.99
CA MET A 172 -39.94 23.48 -19.20
C MET A 172 -39.60 22.67 -20.45
N ALA A 173 -38.62 21.77 -20.39
CA ALA A 173 -38.28 20.91 -21.51
C ALA A 173 -39.45 20.01 -21.93
N LYS A 174 -40.23 19.50 -20.98
CA LYS A 174 -41.43 18.72 -21.25
C LYS A 174 -42.52 19.58 -21.91
N GLU A 175 -42.81 20.80 -21.40
CA GLU A 175 -43.79 21.73 -22.02
C GLU A 175 -43.40 22.09 -23.45
N ILE A 176 -42.10 22.33 -23.73
CA ILE A 176 -41.62 22.61 -25.10
C ILE A 176 -41.81 21.38 -26.00
N TYR A 177 -41.53 20.18 -25.49
CA TYR A 177 -41.73 18.94 -26.24
C TYR A 177 -43.23 18.71 -26.57
N ASP A 178 -44.10 18.84 -25.55
CA ASP A 178 -45.56 18.64 -25.70
C ASP A 178 -46.23 19.73 -26.59
N ALA A 179 -45.60 20.91 -26.73
CA ALA A 179 -46.09 21.99 -27.61
C ALA A 179 -45.71 21.82 -29.09
N HIS A 180 -44.78 20.91 -29.42
CA HIS A 180 -44.26 20.68 -30.78
C HIS A 180 -44.71 19.34 -31.38
N ILE A 181 -45.52 18.58 -30.67
CA ILE A 181 -46.20 17.37 -31.13
C ILE A 181 -47.69 17.63 -31.21
#